data_d7308288fd5dc1784b7dbe44023a913a
#
_entry.id   d7308288fd5dc1784b7dbe44023a913a
#
_cell.length_a   1.000
_cell.length_b   1.000
_cell.length_c   1.000
_cell.angle_alpha   90.00
_cell.angle_beta   90.00
_cell.angle_gamma   90.00
#
_symmetry.space_group_name_H-M   'P 1'
#
loop_
_entity.id
_entity.type
_entity.pdbx_description
1 polymer ?
#
loop_
_entity_poly.entity_id
_entity_poly.type
_entity_poly.pdbx_seq_one_letter_code
_entity_poly.pdbx_strand_id
1 'polypeptide(L)'
;MIAPDEPFLRSIPKRWIPREMTTAPALDSSEPKAAAVEPHYVEPHYAVLINPFYSKDANASFGKHVLTPTLALISFAATTPAHWRVEYWDENLLQGRPPFRPMPQVVGITVHLTFARRAFELADWYRVRGSKVILGGLHVLSCPEECAPHADALALGDGVQLWPRILRDIETNSLQPRYGATYENDYCDDPPPRRSLLRRRSFLTTTSLIATRGCHNRCGFCYLATDGLRMPYRMRHPQQVVEEFKADRQPYAVFIDNNLGSRRDYLHSLCAALRPLNKIWSAAVTIDVTDDPSLIRNMALAGCTGVFIGFESLSDDNLADSHKKTPKTSDYARRVRILHDYGIQVNGSFVLGFDHDRKDVFARTAEWIEENRLECATFHILTPYPATPLFRQMEAQGRILHRDWNLYDTGHAVFQPQHMTPQELEQGYAWIYHRLFSHASIWRRRPEDWQAIPLYLAMSYLYKRSNRFWHLLIKHGLVNPVWKPLVKMTRWRHVRYRRRLAQRETTIGAPGQVVSAGV
;
A
#
# COMPACT_ATOMS: atom_id res chain seq x y z
N MET A 1 -0.46 -27.50 -26.99
CA MET A 1 0.72 -28.15 -26.40
C MET A 1 1.92 -27.27 -26.73
N ILE A 2 2.33 -26.38 -25.83
CA ILE A 2 3.55 -25.57 -25.92
C ILE A 2 4.64 -26.41 -25.26
N ALA A 3 5.72 -26.68 -26.00
CA ALA A 3 6.82 -27.53 -25.57
C ALA A 3 7.45 -27.00 -24.26
N PRO A 4 7.90 -27.88 -23.34
CA PRO A 4 8.45 -27.48 -22.04
C PRO A 4 9.84 -26.83 -22.10
N ASP A 5 10.42 -26.61 -23.27
CA ASP A 5 11.81 -26.17 -23.49
C ASP A 5 11.96 -24.80 -24.16
N GLU A 6 10.96 -23.90 -24.07
CA GLU A 6 11.20 -22.54 -24.52
C GLU A 6 11.99 -21.74 -23.48
N PRO A 7 12.93 -20.91 -23.91
CA PRO A 7 14.03 -20.43 -23.10
C PRO A 7 13.59 -19.38 -22.07
N PHE A 8 13.17 -19.83 -20.91
CA PHE A 8 13.18 -19.02 -19.67
C PHE A 8 14.58 -18.43 -19.38
N LEU A 9 15.59 -18.91 -20.06
CA LEU A 9 17.01 -18.65 -19.77
C LEU A 9 17.67 -17.57 -20.66
N ARG A 10 16.97 -16.90 -21.55
CA ARG A 10 17.53 -15.70 -22.19
C ARG A 10 17.50 -14.57 -21.18
N SER A 11 18.66 -13.97 -20.92
CA SER A 11 18.84 -12.82 -20.03
C SER A 11 17.76 -11.76 -20.31
N ILE A 12 16.79 -11.66 -19.41
CA ILE A 12 15.76 -10.64 -19.48
C ILE A 12 16.46 -9.31 -19.19
N PRO A 13 16.45 -8.34 -20.11
CA PRO A 13 17.11 -7.07 -19.88
C PRO A 13 16.46 -6.39 -18.68
N LYS A 14 17.23 -6.15 -17.61
CA LYS A 14 16.76 -5.41 -16.44
C LYS A 14 16.20 -4.07 -16.91
N ARG A 15 14.98 -3.73 -16.51
CA ARG A 15 14.44 -2.40 -16.77
C ARG A 15 15.38 -1.36 -16.18
N TRP A 16 15.75 -0.37 -16.98
CA TRP A 16 16.64 0.68 -16.51
C TRP A 16 16.01 1.45 -15.34
N ILE A 17 16.73 1.53 -14.24
CA ILE A 17 16.37 2.30 -13.07
C ILE A 17 17.44 3.37 -12.85
N PRO A 18 17.08 4.65 -12.67
CA PRO A 18 18.03 5.66 -12.26
C PRO A 18 18.70 5.26 -10.94
N ARG A 19 20.04 5.44 -10.85
CA ARG A 19 20.80 5.13 -9.62
C ARG A 19 20.20 5.81 -8.38
N GLU A 20 19.71 7.03 -8.52
CA GLU A 20 19.04 7.81 -7.46
C GLU A 20 17.76 7.14 -6.90
N MET A 21 17.20 6.15 -7.61
CA MET A 21 16.04 5.37 -7.14
C MET A 21 16.42 4.01 -6.55
N THR A 22 17.69 3.66 -6.60
CA THR A 22 18.23 2.41 -6.03
C THR A 22 19.17 2.65 -4.85
N THR A 23 19.61 3.90 -4.64
CA THR A 23 20.54 4.26 -3.56
C THR A 23 19.96 5.41 -2.72
N ALA A 24 20.08 5.28 -1.41
CA ALA A 24 19.67 6.34 -0.48
C ALA A 24 20.53 7.59 -0.65
N PRO A 25 20.02 8.79 -0.36
CA PRO A 25 20.81 10.02 -0.29
C PRO A 25 21.96 9.86 0.70
N ALA A 26 23.17 10.34 0.32
CA ALA A 26 24.31 10.30 1.21
C ALA A 26 24.10 11.21 2.45
N LEU A 27 24.45 10.71 3.63
CA LEU A 27 24.55 11.51 4.85
C LEU A 27 25.96 12.11 4.91
N ASP A 28 26.06 13.40 5.24
CA ASP A 28 27.36 14.08 5.35
C ASP A 28 27.99 13.73 6.68
N SER A 29 29.03 12.94 6.64
CA SER A 29 29.85 12.59 7.80
C SER A 29 30.82 13.73 8.23
N SER A 30 31.08 14.69 7.34
CA SER A 30 32.01 15.81 7.59
C SER A 30 31.36 16.95 8.41
N GLU A 31 30.05 16.95 8.58
CA GLU A 31 29.39 17.94 9.44
C GLU A 31 29.74 17.66 10.91
N PRO A 32 30.08 18.71 11.68
CA PRO A 32 30.61 18.52 13.02
C PRO A 32 29.62 17.77 13.90
N LYS A 33 30.11 16.72 14.56
CA LYS A 33 29.42 16.14 15.73
C LYS A 33 29.27 17.30 16.71
N ALA A 34 28.07 17.46 17.30
CA ALA A 34 27.86 18.49 18.29
C ALA A 34 28.97 18.40 19.36
N ALA A 35 29.84 19.42 19.44
CA ALA A 35 30.46 19.70 20.70
C ALA A 35 29.33 19.78 21.73
N ALA A 36 29.54 19.29 22.95
CA ALA A 36 28.56 19.27 24.02
C ALA A 36 28.10 20.71 24.37
N VAL A 37 27.33 21.29 23.46
CA VAL A 37 26.59 22.51 23.68
C VAL A 37 25.28 22.02 24.35
N GLU A 38 25.02 22.50 25.56
CA GLU A 38 23.68 22.34 26.12
C GLU A 38 22.68 22.73 25.03
N PRO A 39 21.75 21.86 24.70
CA PRO A 39 20.83 22.15 23.62
C PRO A 39 19.97 23.35 24.01
N HIS A 40 20.33 24.53 23.52
CA HIS A 40 19.42 25.67 23.53
C HIS A 40 18.30 25.36 22.55
N TYR A 41 17.27 24.69 23.05
CA TYR A 41 16.07 24.45 22.27
C TYR A 41 15.38 25.79 22.02
N VAL A 42 15.38 26.18 20.76
CA VAL A 42 14.65 27.37 20.31
C VAL A 42 13.15 27.07 20.42
N GLU A 43 12.42 27.86 21.19
CA GLU A 43 10.96 27.84 21.18
C GLU A 43 10.43 28.23 19.78
N PRO A 44 9.48 27.49 19.19
CA PRO A 44 8.79 26.29 19.71
C PRO A 44 9.62 25.00 19.58
N HIS A 45 9.32 24.00 20.41
CA HIS A 45 9.91 22.67 20.31
C HIS A 45 9.79 22.13 18.88
N TYR A 46 10.84 21.43 18.39
CA TYR A 46 10.90 21.03 16.99
C TYR A 46 11.08 19.51 16.82
N ALA A 47 10.17 18.91 16.08
CA ALA A 47 10.19 17.49 15.73
C ALA A 47 10.21 17.28 14.21
N VAL A 48 10.94 16.26 13.76
CA VAL A 48 10.96 15.81 12.36
C VAL A 48 10.49 14.36 12.29
N LEU A 49 9.57 14.09 11.37
CA LEU A 49 9.05 12.75 11.12
C LEU A 49 9.56 12.26 9.77
N ILE A 50 10.28 11.15 9.76
CA ILE A 50 10.99 10.67 8.58
C ILE A 50 10.42 9.35 8.07
N ASN A 51 10.07 9.33 6.78
CA ASN A 51 9.87 8.12 5.99
C ASN A 51 11.18 7.81 5.24
N PRO A 52 11.94 6.79 5.65
CA PRO A 52 13.24 6.47 5.05
C PRO A 52 13.12 6.04 3.58
N PHE A 53 14.22 6.18 2.89
CA PHE A 53 14.36 5.70 1.52
C PHE A 53 14.33 4.16 1.48
N TYR A 54 13.62 3.61 0.51
CA TYR A 54 13.68 2.19 0.18
C TYR A 54 13.91 1.99 -1.33
N SER A 55 14.73 1.00 -1.66
CA SER A 55 15.05 0.65 -3.05
C SER A 55 13.78 0.23 -3.79
N LYS A 56 13.72 0.59 -5.07
CA LYS A 56 12.58 0.24 -5.94
C LYS A 56 12.91 -1.01 -6.74
N ASP A 57 11.96 -1.96 -6.75
CA ASP A 57 12.08 -3.13 -7.61
C ASP A 57 12.09 -2.73 -9.09
N ALA A 58 13.06 -3.29 -9.83
CA ALA A 58 13.23 -3.04 -11.25
C ALA A 58 12.04 -3.48 -12.10
N ASN A 59 11.34 -4.53 -11.69
CA ASN A 59 10.26 -5.14 -12.44
C ASN A 59 8.90 -4.50 -12.11
N ALA A 60 8.71 -4.09 -10.87
CA ALA A 60 7.49 -3.39 -10.45
C ALA A 60 7.45 -1.94 -10.93
N SER A 61 6.29 -1.32 -10.90
CA SER A 61 6.18 0.10 -11.22
C SER A 61 6.63 0.96 -10.04
N PHE A 62 7.36 2.02 -10.33
CA PHE A 62 7.85 2.96 -9.32
C PHE A 62 6.76 3.79 -8.64
N GLY A 63 5.59 3.85 -9.21
CA GLY A 63 4.57 4.82 -8.81
C GLY A 63 3.87 4.54 -7.48
N LYS A 64 4.06 3.38 -6.85
CA LYS A 64 3.28 3.01 -5.65
C LYS A 64 3.42 4.02 -4.50
N HIS A 65 4.63 4.46 -4.21
CA HIS A 65 4.91 5.37 -3.08
C HIS A 65 4.50 6.84 -3.36
N VAL A 66 4.28 7.22 -4.61
CA VAL A 66 3.78 8.54 -4.97
C VAL A 66 2.30 8.54 -5.35
N LEU A 67 1.66 7.39 -5.34
CA LEU A 67 0.21 7.31 -5.49
C LEU A 67 -0.47 8.03 -4.33
N THR A 68 -0.09 7.64 -3.11
CA THR A 68 -0.54 8.27 -1.86
C THR A 68 0.64 8.38 -0.89
N PRO A 69 0.65 9.37 0.02
CA PRO A 69 1.65 9.44 1.07
C PRO A 69 1.48 8.33 2.11
N THR A 70 2.56 8.04 2.86
CA THR A 70 2.50 7.22 4.06
C THR A 70 1.63 7.89 5.11
N LEU A 71 0.54 7.21 5.50
CA LEU A 71 -0.45 7.81 6.40
C LEU A 71 -0.02 7.76 7.87
N ALA A 72 0.74 6.74 8.28
CA ALA A 72 1.11 6.53 9.69
C ALA A 72 1.74 7.78 10.33
N LEU A 73 2.78 8.34 9.72
CA LEU A 73 3.49 9.50 10.28
C LEU A 73 2.60 10.74 10.41
N ILE A 74 1.77 11.03 9.42
CA ILE A 74 0.89 12.20 9.46
C ILE A 74 -0.36 11.98 10.34
N SER A 75 -0.69 10.72 10.65
CA SER A 75 -1.76 10.40 11.61
C SER A 75 -1.33 10.75 13.02
N PHE A 76 -0.18 10.25 13.49
CA PHE A 76 0.25 10.63 14.84
C PHE A 76 0.80 12.06 14.91
N ALA A 77 1.25 12.66 13.80
CA ALA A 77 1.54 14.09 13.75
C ALA A 77 0.32 14.97 14.08
N ALA A 78 -0.89 14.46 13.86
CA ALA A 78 -2.13 15.15 14.20
C ALA A 78 -2.35 15.27 15.72
N THR A 79 -1.72 14.41 16.52
CA THR A 79 -1.79 14.43 17.99
C THR A 79 -0.65 15.23 18.63
N THR A 80 0.22 15.85 17.83
CA THR A 80 1.32 16.67 18.32
C THR A 80 0.77 17.94 18.99
N PRO A 81 1.18 18.26 20.23
CA PRO A 81 0.76 19.47 20.93
C PRO A 81 1.08 20.75 20.13
N ALA A 82 0.26 21.80 20.31
CA ALA A 82 0.34 23.02 19.48
C ALA A 82 1.68 23.78 19.63
N HIS A 83 2.36 23.65 20.76
CA HIS A 83 3.67 24.28 21.01
C HIS A 83 4.85 23.54 20.35
N TRP A 84 4.59 22.42 19.68
CA TRP A 84 5.56 21.70 18.87
C TRP A 84 5.44 22.07 17.41
N ARG A 85 6.52 22.53 16.79
CA ARG A 85 6.67 22.56 15.34
C ARG A 85 6.97 21.15 14.85
N VAL A 86 6.22 20.66 13.84
CA VAL A 86 6.45 19.34 13.21
C VAL A 86 6.70 19.51 11.73
N GLU A 87 7.69 18.80 11.23
CA GLU A 87 7.98 18.68 9.80
C GLU A 87 7.96 17.21 9.39
N TYR A 88 7.36 16.93 8.22
CA TYR A 88 7.35 15.60 7.61
C TYR A 88 8.36 15.56 6.47
N TRP A 89 9.20 14.55 6.48
CA TRP A 89 10.20 14.30 5.45
C TRP A 89 10.06 12.90 4.86
N ASP A 90 10.03 12.81 3.51
CA ASP A 90 9.97 11.55 2.78
C ASP A 90 11.16 11.48 1.81
N GLU A 91 12.16 10.65 2.12
CA GLU A 91 13.34 10.49 1.28
C GLU A 91 13.00 9.92 -0.12
N ASN A 92 11.85 9.24 -0.26
CA ASN A 92 11.40 8.67 -1.53
C ASN A 92 10.94 9.73 -2.53
N LEU A 93 10.77 10.97 -2.10
CA LEU A 93 10.46 12.11 -2.97
C LEU A 93 11.71 12.71 -3.64
N LEU A 94 12.91 12.21 -3.34
CA LEU A 94 14.20 12.57 -3.94
C LEU A 94 14.51 14.08 -3.85
N GLN A 95 14.12 14.74 -2.76
CA GLN A 95 14.20 16.19 -2.60
C GLN A 95 15.38 16.64 -1.73
N GLY A 96 16.45 15.89 -1.68
CA GLY A 96 17.66 16.21 -0.95
C GLY A 96 17.74 15.50 0.40
N ARG A 97 18.34 16.17 1.38
CA ARG A 97 18.60 15.62 2.72
C ARG A 97 17.46 15.93 3.69
N PRO A 98 17.25 15.10 4.72
CA PRO A 98 16.29 15.40 5.77
C PRO A 98 16.71 16.65 6.56
N PRO A 99 15.75 17.38 7.17
CA PRO A 99 15.98 18.62 7.91
C PRO A 99 16.92 18.42 9.10
N PHE A 100 17.90 19.33 9.27
CA PHE A 100 18.84 19.30 10.39
C PHE A 100 19.30 20.70 10.85
N ARG A 101 18.76 21.76 10.27
CA ARG A 101 19.04 23.16 10.66
C ARG A 101 17.72 23.94 10.73
N PRO A 102 17.30 24.34 11.95
CA PRO A 102 17.87 23.98 13.26
C PRO A 102 17.81 22.47 13.51
N MET A 103 18.69 21.96 14.37
CA MET A 103 18.66 20.55 14.75
C MET A 103 17.34 20.25 15.46
N PRO A 104 16.58 19.22 15.02
CA PRO A 104 15.37 18.85 15.70
C PRO A 104 15.65 18.26 17.09
N GLN A 105 14.82 18.63 18.05
CA GLN A 105 14.89 18.05 19.40
C GLN A 105 14.51 16.57 19.38
N VAL A 106 13.54 16.21 18.51
CA VAL A 106 13.01 14.86 18.37
C VAL A 106 12.93 14.46 16.91
N VAL A 107 13.34 13.24 16.61
CA VAL A 107 13.19 12.63 15.29
C VAL A 107 12.41 11.33 15.42
N GLY A 108 11.22 11.29 14.83
CA GLY A 108 10.42 10.06 14.71
C GLY A 108 10.66 9.39 13.37
N ILE A 109 11.11 8.14 13.36
CA ILE A 109 11.42 7.39 12.13
C ILE A 109 10.53 6.15 12.07
N THR A 110 9.80 5.99 10.95
CA THR A 110 9.10 4.73 10.70
C THR A 110 10.07 3.68 10.19
N VAL A 111 9.99 2.46 10.73
CA VAL A 111 10.89 1.36 10.34
C VAL A 111 10.06 0.21 9.78
N HIS A 112 10.28 -0.08 8.51
CA HIS A 112 9.83 -1.29 7.85
C HIS A 112 11.03 -2.16 7.51
N LEU A 113 10.82 -3.45 7.41
CA LEU A 113 11.88 -4.44 7.19
C LEU A 113 12.86 -4.02 6.07
N THR A 114 12.32 -3.72 4.89
CA THR A 114 13.07 -3.45 3.66
C THR A 114 13.90 -2.17 3.67
N PHE A 115 13.75 -1.32 4.67
CA PHE A 115 14.54 -0.09 4.83
C PHE A 115 15.02 0.12 6.28
N ALA A 116 15.04 -0.95 7.08
CA ALA A 116 15.52 -0.90 8.46
C ALA A 116 16.94 -0.37 8.54
N ARG A 117 17.84 -0.85 7.69
CA ARG A 117 19.22 -0.35 7.61
C ARG A 117 19.28 1.17 7.39
N ARG A 118 18.50 1.69 6.44
CA ARG A 118 18.45 3.14 6.20
C ARG A 118 17.88 3.90 7.39
N ALA A 119 16.86 3.36 8.04
CA ALA A 119 16.31 3.95 9.24
C ALA A 119 17.34 4.02 10.38
N PHE A 120 18.16 2.98 10.55
CA PHE A 120 19.24 2.96 11.54
C PHE A 120 20.37 3.96 11.22
N GLU A 121 20.79 4.07 9.94
CA GLU A 121 21.73 5.09 9.49
C GLU A 121 21.27 6.52 9.84
N LEU A 122 19.99 6.81 9.58
CA LEU A 122 19.38 8.10 9.92
C LEU A 122 19.31 8.30 11.45
N ALA A 123 18.88 7.28 12.16
CA ALA A 123 18.74 7.31 13.61
C ALA A 123 20.09 7.64 14.29
N ASP A 124 21.13 6.89 13.95
CA ASP A 124 22.48 7.10 14.49
C ASP A 124 23.03 8.47 14.11
N TRP A 125 22.78 8.92 12.87
CA TRP A 125 23.22 10.22 12.39
C TRP A 125 22.62 11.39 13.22
N TYR A 126 21.33 11.31 13.57
CA TYR A 126 20.66 12.32 14.39
C TYR A 126 21.06 12.22 15.86
N ARG A 127 21.17 11.01 16.42
CA ARG A 127 21.54 10.79 17.83
C ARG A 127 22.92 11.36 18.18
N VAL A 128 23.93 11.11 17.33
CA VAL A 128 25.27 11.66 17.56
C VAL A 128 25.32 13.19 17.47
N ARG A 129 24.24 13.82 16.99
CA ARG A 129 24.08 15.29 16.89
C ARG A 129 23.14 15.86 17.97
N GLY A 130 22.74 15.03 18.92
CA GLY A 130 21.98 15.47 20.10
C GLY A 130 20.46 15.38 19.98
N SER A 131 19.90 14.94 18.85
CA SER A 131 18.45 14.68 18.72
C SER A 131 18.05 13.44 19.50
N LYS A 132 16.89 13.45 20.12
CA LYS A 132 16.23 12.23 20.62
C LYS A 132 15.57 11.49 19.48
N VAL A 133 15.88 10.21 19.29
CA VAL A 133 15.36 9.41 18.18
C VAL A 133 14.37 8.36 18.67
N ILE A 134 13.18 8.38 18.09
CA ILE A 134 12.10 7.44 18.36
C ILE A 134 11.88 6.57 17.12
N LEU A 135 12.05 5.26 17.28
CA LEU A 135 11.75 4.30 16.23
C LEU A 135 10.39 3.65 16.46
N GLY A 136 9.59 3.54 15.40
CA GLY A 136 8.29 2.87 15.41
C GLY A 136 8.01 2.21 14.08
N GLY A 137 6.98 1.36 14.03
CA GLY A 137 6.58 0.67 12.82
C GLY A 137 6.73 -0.84 12.90
N LEU A 138 6.41 -1.53 11.78
CA LEU A 138 6.27 -2.98 11.79
C LEU A 138 7.56 -3.73 12.16
N HIS A 139 8.72 -3.25 11.70
CA HIS A 139 9.99 -3.89 12.01
C HIS A 139 10.35 -3.76 13.49
N VAL A 140 10.01 -2.62 14.12
CA VAL A 140 10.21 -2.42 15.55
C VAL A 140 9.35 -3.38 16.38
N LEU A 141 8.14 -3.69 15.93
CA LEU A 141 7.29 -4.71 16.56
C LEU A 141 7.82 -6.14 16.38
N SER A 142 8.36 -6.44 15.19
CA SER A 142 8.83 -7.78 14.85
C SER A 142 10.22 -8.11 15.42
N CYS A 143 11.11 -7.10 15.46
CA CYS A 143 12.53 -7.23 15.81
C CYS A 143 12.98 -6.08 16.74
N PRO A 144 12.37 -5.90 17.93
CA PRO A 144 12.65 -4.76 18.81
C PRO A 144 14.10 -4.74 19.31
N GLU A 145 14.71 -5.91 19.52
CA GLU A 145 16.09 -5.99 20.03
C GLU A 145 17.13 -5.51 19.00
N GLU A 146 16.84 -5.69 17.70
CA GLU A 146 17.65 -5.16 16.60
C GLU A 146 17.56 -3.63 16.52
N CYS A 147 16.37 -3.09 16.81
CA CYS A 147 16.10 -1.65 16.74
C CYS A 147 16.62 -0.86 17.94
N ALA A 148 16.66 -1.47 19.12
CA ALA A 148 16.96 -0.79 20.39
C ALA A 148 18.31 -0.08 20.43
N PRO A 149 19.44 -0.60 19.88
CA PRO A 149 20.72 0.09 19.87
C PRO A 149 20.70 1.43 19.12
N HIS A 150 19.80 1.59 18.16
CA HIS A 150 19.70 2.74 17.25
C HIS A 150 18.70 3.81 17.73
N ALA A 151 18.03 3.62 18.87
CA ALA A 151 16.98 4.52 19.34
C ALA A 151 17.21 5.00 20.77
N ASP A 152 16.68 6.17 21.12
CA ASP A 152 16.48 6.59 22.49
C ASP A 152 15.20 6.00 23.08
N ALA A 153 14.21 5.71 22.23
CA ALA A 153 12.99 4.99 22.61
C ALA A 153 12.37 4.21 21.44
N LEU A 154 11.74 3.09 21.73
CA LEU A 154 10.95 2.30 20.81
C LEU A 154 9.45 2.51 21.05
N ALA A 155 8.71 2.80 19.97
CA ALA A 155 7.25 2.87 19.98
C ALA A 155 6.67 1.51 19.51
N LEU A 156 6.24 0.69 20.48
CA LEU A 156 5.74 -0.67 20.30
C LEU A 156 4.20 -0.67 20.32
N GLY A 157 3.57 -0.07 19.31
CA GLY A 157 2.12 0.00 19.25
C GLY A 157 1.58 1.16 18.42
N ASP A 158 0.35 1.59 18.72
CA ASP A 158 -0.31 2.67 17.99
C ASP A 158 0.35 4.04 18.25
N GLY A 159 0.98 4.57 17.20
CA GLY A 159 1.67 5.86 17.28
C GLY A 159 0.77 7.04 17.63
N VAL A 160 -0.52 7.00 17.29
CA VAL A 160 -1.48 8.06 17.61
C VAL A 160 -1.61 8.23 19.12
N GLN A 161 -1.55 7.13 19.87
CA GLN A 161 -1.63 7.15 21.33
C GLN A 161 -0.27 7.42 21.99
N LEU A 162 0.81 6.86 21.42
CA LEU A 162 2.12 6.91 22.02
C LEU A 162 2.81 8.26 21.84
N TRP A 163 2.61 8.93 20.70
CA TRP A 163 3.34 10.13 20.34
C TRP A 163 3.18 11.30 21.34
N PRO A 164 1.96 11.66 21.77
CA PRO A 164 1.79 12.73 22.77
C PRO A 164 2.45 12.43 24.11
N ARG A 165 2.45 11.14 24.51
CA ARG A 165 3.10 10.68 25.74
C ARG A 165 4.63 10.80 25.62
N ILE A 166 5.19 10.34 24.53
CA ILE A 166 6.63 10.41 24.26
C ILE A 166 7.12 11.87 24.28
N LEU A 167 6.39 12.78 23.62
CA LEU A 167 6.75 14.21 23.60
C LEU A 167 6.73 14.81 25.02
N ARG A 168 5.72 14.50 25.81
CA ARG A 168 5.64 14.95 27.22
C ARG A 168 6.82 14.44 28.04
N ASP A 169 7.17 13.16 27.88
CA ASP A 169 8.26 12.56 28.63
C ASP A 169 9.63 13.15 28.22
N ILE A 170 9.76 13.60 26.96
CA ILE A 170 10.93 14.36 26.50
C ILE A 170 10.99 15.73 27.16
N GLU A 171 9.88 16.46 27.22
CA GLU A 171 9.78 17.77 27.88
C GLU A 171 10.14 17.71 29.37
N THR A 172 9.76 16.64 30.02
CA THR A 172 10.02 16.42 31.47
C THR A 172 11.31 15.66 31.74
N ASN A 173 12.12 15.37 30.69
CA ASN A 173 13.35 14.60 30.77
C ASN A 173 13.18 13.21 31.43
N SER A 174 12.02 12.57 31.17
CA SER A 174 11.63 11.26 31.72
C SER A 174 11.41 10.19 30.65
N LEU A 175 12.06 10.36 29.47
CA LEU A 175 11.92 9.46 28.32
C LEU A 175 12.22 8.00 28.71
N GLN A 176 11.29 7.11 28.42
CA GLN A 176 11.45 5.67 28.65
C GLN A 176 12.01 4.99 27.40
N PRO A 177 12.81 3.89 27.55
CA PRO A 177 13.40 3.20 26.40
C PRO A 177 12.36 2.44 25.54
N ARG A 178 11.19 2.12 26.10
CA ARG A 178 10.11 1.43 25.39
C ARG A 178 8.74 1.95 25.78
N TYR A 179 7.90 2.18 24.79
CA TYR A 179 6.51 2.58 24.96
C TYR A 179 5.62 1.55 24.28
N GLY A 180 4.66 1.00 25.03
CA GLY A 180 3.69 0.04 24.50
C GLY A 180 2.28 0.64 24.43
N ALA A 181 1.55 0.32 23.39
CA ALA A 181 0.12 0.54 23.28
C ALA A 181 -0.51 -0.60 22.45
N THR A 182 -1.77 -0.89 22.75
CA THR A 182 -2.54 -1.85 21.97
C THR A 182 -3.20 -1.16 20.78
N TYR A 183 -3.61 -1.95 19.78
CA TYR A 183 -4.43 -1.49 18.65
C TYR A 183 -5.94 -1.70 18.94
N GLU A 184 -6.31 -1.89 20.20
CA GLU A 184 -7.69 -2.22 20.60
C GLU A 184 -8.57 -0.98 20.86
N ASN A 185 -8.00 0.22 20.81
CA ASN A 185 -8.73 1.45 21.06
C ASN A 185 -9.78 1.72 19.97
N ASP A 186 -10.77 2.50 20.36
CA ASP A 186 -11.77 2.98 19.42
C ASP A 186 -11.14 3.93 18.41
N TYR A 187 -11.12 3.50 17.15
CA TYR A 187 -10.55 4.25 16.05
C TYR A 187 -11.37 5.50 15.69
N CYS A 188 -12.59 5.59 16.17
CA CYS A 188 -13.48 6.73 15.92
C CYS A 188 -12.95 8.03 16.51
N ASP A 189 -12.18 7.95 17.60
CA ASP A 189 -11.67 9.12 18.33
C ASP A 189 -10.33 9.64 17.77
N ASP A 190 -9.72 8.93 16.82
CA ASP A 190 -8.47 9.38 16.22
C ASP A 190 -8.69 10.66 15.40
N PRO A 191 -7.84 11.69 15.56
CA PRO A 191 -7.95 12.90 14.77
C PRO A 191 -7.64 12.62 13.28
N PRO A 192 -8.21 13.40 12.35
CA PRO A 192 -7.87 13.25 10.95
C PRO A 192 -6.38 13.54 10.71
N PRO A 193 -5.71 12.77 9.84
CA PRO A 193 -4.29 12.93 9.56
C PRO A 193 -3.91 14.35 9.15
N ARG A 194 -2.77 14.84 9.65
CA ARG A 194 -2.29 16.22 9.43
C ARG A 194 -1.72 16.41 8.02
N ARG A 195 -2.60 16.37 6.99
CA ARG A 195 -2.23 16.49 5.56
C ARG A 195 -1.61 17.81 5.15
N SER A 196 -1.70 18.85 6.01
CA SER A 196 -1.01 20.12 5.78
C SER A 196 0.51 20.00 5.73
N LEU A 197 1.08 18.95 6.33
CA LEU A 197 2.51 18.62 6.28
C LEU A 197 2.98 18.07 4.92
N LEU A 198 2.05 17.64 4.07
CA LEU A 198 2.38 16.95 2.83
C LEU A 198 2.66 17.91 1.68
N ARG A 199 3.65 17.60 0.88
CA ARG A 199 3.91 18.26 -0.41
C ARG A 199 2.93 17.76 -1.47
N ARG A 200 1.73 18.37 -1.54
CA ARG A 200 0.61 17.92 -2.38
C ARG A 200 0.98 17.65 -3.85
N ARG A 201 1.91 18.40 -4.42
CA ARG A 201 2.33 18.25 -5.82
C ARG A 201 3.10 16.97 -6.10
N SER A 202 3.70 16.38 -5.07
CA SER A 202 4.55 15.18 -5.18
C SER A 202 3.75 13.86 -5.22
N PHE A 203 2.44 13.90 -4.95
CA PHE A 203 1.59 12.72 -4.91
C PHE A 203 0.46 12.81 -5.94
N LEU A 204 0.00 11.68 -6.45
CA LEU A 204 -1.17 11.63 -7.32
C LEU A 204 -2.40 12.13 -6.57
N THR A 205 -2.59 11.66 -5.36
CA THR A 205 -3.55 12.22 -4.40
C THR A 205 -2.97 12.22 -3.00
N THR A 206 -3.31 13.24 -2.20
CA THR A 206 -3.00 13.27 -0.76
C THR A 206 -4.12 12.68 0.09
N THR A 207 -5.25 12.33 -0.54
CA THR A 207 -6.40 11.75 0.14
C THR A 207 -6.26 10.24 0.23
N SER A 208 -5.40 9.77 1.14
CA SER A 208 -5.48 8.42 1.67
C SER A 208 -6.53 8.41 2.78
N LEU A 209 -7.44 7.46 2.75
CA LEU A 209 -8.47 7.30 3.78
C LEU A 209 -8.32 5.92 4.41
N ILE A 210 -8.60 5.85 5.70
CA ILE A 210 -8.83 4.59 6.41
C ILE A 210 -10.23 4.67 7.00
N ALA A 211 -11.13 3.84 6.54
CA ALA A 211 -12.47 3.71 7.08
C ALA A 211 -12.54 2.56 8.10
N THR A 212 -11.67 1.56 7.91
CA THR A 212 -11.61 0.36 8.77
C THR A 212 -10.17 -0.04 9.05
N ARG A 213 -9.93 -0.68 10.18
CA ARG A 213 -8.66 -1.34 10.53
C ARG A 213 -8.91 -2.84 10.68
N GLY A 214 -7.87 -3.65 10.39
CA GLY A 214 -7.95 -5.10 10.49
C GLY A 214 -8.56 -5.76 9.24
N CYS A 215 -8.66 -7.08 9.28
CA CYS A 215 -9.18 -7.91 8.20
C CYS A 215 -9.85 -9.14 8.81
N HIS A 216 -10.92 -9.67 8.19
CA HIS A 216 -11.54 -10.91 8.63
C HIS A 216 -10.70 -12.16 8.30
N ASN A 217 -9.80 -12.06 7.30
CA ASN A 217 -8.84 -13.11 7.00
C ASN A 217 -7.65 -13.10 7.97
N ARG A 218 -7.04 -14.26 8.18
CA ARG A 218 -5.86 -14.47 9.04
C ARG A 218 -4.78 -15.22 8.25
N CYS A 219 -4.43 -14.70 7.08
CA CYS A 219 -3.44 -15.31 6.20
C CYS A 219 -2.08 -15.39 6.89
N GLY A 220 -1.47 -16.58 6.92
CA GLY A 220 -0.23 -16.85 7.66
C GLY A 220 1.00 -16.08 7.15
N PHE A 221 0.95 -15.59 5.90
CA PHE A 221 2.01 -14.77 5.30
C PHE A 221 1.79 -13.25 5.48
N CYS A 222 0.60 -12.83 5.93
CA CYS A 222 0.25 -11.41 6.02
C CYS A 222 0.91 -10.76 7.24
N TYR A 223 1.36 -9.52 7.10
CA TYR A 223 1.92 -8.76 8.23
C TYR A 223 0.92 -8.60 9.40
N LEU A 224 -0.39 -8.67 9.16
CA LEU A 224 -1.40 -8.65 10.22
C LEU A 224 -1.34 -9.89 11.14
N ALA A 225 -0.62 -10.93 10.72
CA ALA A 225 -0.37 -12.13 11.53
C ALA A 225 0.93 -12.04 12.35
N THR A 226 1.64 -10.89 12.30
CA THR A 226 2.83 -10.65 13.13
C THR A 226 2.48 -10.73 14.62
N ASP A 227 3.31 -11.42 15.38
CA ASP A 227 3.14 -11.51 16.83
C ASP A 227 3.17 -10.11 17.47
N GLY A 228 2.29 -9.89 18.43
CA GLY A 228 2.14 -8.56 19.05
C GLY A 228 1.31 -7.54 18.25
N LEU A 229 1.10 -7.76 16.95
CA LEU A 229 0.22 -6.93 16.13
C LEU A 229 -1.21 -7.48 16.15
N ARG A 230 -1.89 -7.39 17.29
CA ARG A 230 -3.32 -7.71 17.36
C ARG A 230 -4.13 -6.49 16.92
N MET A 231 -4.70 -6.56 15.73
CA MET A 231 -5.53 -5.52 15.15
C MET A 231 -6.95 -6.06 14.93
N PRO A 232 -7.86 -5.91 15.91
CA PRO A 232 -9.26 -6.29 15.74
C PRO A 232 -9.90 -5.45 14.65
N TYR A 233 -10.91 -6.00 13.97
CA TYR A 233 -11.62 -5.26 12.95
C TYR A 233 -12.45 -4.14 13.60
N ARG A 234 -12.10 -2.89 13.31
CA ARG A 234 -12.73 -1.66 13.79
C ARG A 234 -13.15 -0.79 12.61
N MET A 235 -14.24 -0.05 12.78
CA MET A 235 -14.83 0.78 11.73
C MET A 235 -15.07 2.19 12.28
N ARG A 236 -14.70 3.20 11.49
CA ARG A 236 -15.08 4.58 11.76
C ARG A 236 -16.55 4.83 11.38
N HIS A 237 -17.18 5.79 12.02
CA HIS A 237 -18.50 6.21 11.58
C HIS A 237 -18.44 6.75 10.13
N PRO A 238 -19.33 6.31 9.20
CA PRO A 238 -19.25 6.73 7.79
C PRO A 238 -19.21 8.24 7.58
N GLN A 239 -19.91 9.00 8.40
CA GLN A 239 -19.93 10.46 8.31
C GLN A 239 -18.55 11.10 8.58
N GLN A 240 -17.77 10.57 9.52
CA GLN A 240 -16.40 11.04 9.78
C GLN A 240 -15.49 10.86 8.56
N VAL A 241 -15.62 9.74 7.87
CA VAL A 241 -14.88 9.44 6.63
C VAL A 241 -15.29 10.40 5.50
N VAL A 242 -16.59 10.69 5.40
CA VAL A 242 -17.14 11.65 4.42
C VAL A 242 -16.61 13.07 4.67
N GLU A 243 -16.63 13.54 5.92
CA GLU A 243 -16.12 14.86 6.27
C GLU A 243 -14.62 14.99 5.99
N GLU A 244 -13.84 13.95 6.32
CA GLU A 244 -12.41 13.90 6.00
C GLU A 244 -12.16 13.96 4.48
N PHE A 245 -12.91 13.19 3.69
CA PHE A 245 -12.79 13.24 2.22
C PHE A 245 -13.23 14.58 1.63
N LYS A 246 -14.24 15.20 2.20
CA LYS A 246 -14.74 16.52 1.79
C LYS A 246 -13.71 17.61 2.08
N ALA A 247 -13.12 17.60 3.28
CA ALA A 247 -12.17 18.61 3.75
C ALA A 247 -10.90 18.70 2.88
N ASP A 248 -10.37 17.58 2.39
CA ASP A 248 -9.14 17.57 1.57
C ASP A 248 -9.33 18.11 0.13
N ARG A 249 -10.54 18.43 -0.30
CA ARG A 249 -10.87 19.04 -1.61
C ARG A 249 -10.33 18.31 -2.85
N GLN A 250 -9.73 17.12 -2.71
CA GLN A 250 -9.27 16.31 -3.83
C GLN A 250 -10.44 15.57 -4.48
N PRO A 251 -10.43 15.39 -5.81
CA PRO A 251 -11.50 14.67 -6.51
C PRO A 251 -11.39 13.14 -6.38
N TYR A 252 -10.25 12.62 -5.95
CA TYR A 252 -9.92 11.20 -5.88
C TYR A 252 -9.31 10.84 -4.54
N ALA A 253 -9.81 9.76 -3.95
CA ALA A 253 -9.26 9.15 -2.74
C ALA A 253 -8.85 7.69 -2.98
N VAL A 254 -7.88 7.23 -2.20
CA VAL A 254 -7.54 5.82 -2.07
C VAL A 254 -7.85 5.37 -0.65
N PHE A 255 -8.75 4.42 -0.49
CA PHE A 255 -8.94 3.73 0.78
C PHE A 255 -7.80 2.71 0.94
N ILE A 256 -6.97 2.93 1.93
CA ILE A 256 -5.78 2.10 2.24
C ILE A 256 -6.07 1.10 3.36
N ASP A 257 -7.33 0.79 3.55
CA ASP A 257 -7.82 -0.25 4.47
C ASP A 257 -7.18 -1.60 4.14
N ASN A 258 -7.00 -2.45 5.14
CA ASN A 258 -6.51 -3.82 4.91
C ASN A 258 -7.52 -4.63 4.07
N ASN A 259 -8.81 -4.46 4.34
CA ASN A 259 -9.92 -4.99 3.57
C ASN A 259 -11.20 -4.21 3.88
N LEU A 260 -11.54 -3.23 3.06
CA LEU A 260 -12.74 -2.41 3.24
C LEU A 260 -14.03 -3.24 3.17
N GLY A 261 -13.99 -4.38 2.46
CA GLY A 261 -15.13 -5.28 2.24
C GLY A 261 -15.41 -6.28 3.38
N SER A 262 -14.64 -6.27 4.48
CA SER A 262 -14.81 -7.25 5.56
C SER A 262 -16.19 -7.23 6.23
N ARG A 263 -16.88 -6.10 6.25
CA ARG A 263 -18.25 -5.93 6.73
C ARG A 263 -19.09 -5.27 5.63
N ARG A 264 -19.95 -6.05 5.00
CA ARG A 264 -20.77 -5.62 3.85
C ARG A 264 -21.79 -4.55 4.23
N ASP A 265 -22.45 -4.70 5.38
CA ASP A 265 -23.40 -3.74 5.94
C ASP A 265 -22.76 -2.35 6.17
N TYR A 266 -21.54 -2.35 6.70
CA TYR A 266 -20.78 -1.12 6.85
C TYR A 266 -20.43 -0.49 5.49
N LEU A 267 -19.96 -1.29 4.53
CA LEU A 267 -19.60 -0.79 3.21
C LEU A 267 -20.81 -0.24 2.44
N HIS A 268 -22.01 -0.85 2.59
CA HIS A 268 -23.26 -0.27 2.10
C HIS A 268 -23.52 1.11 2.69
N SER A 269 -23.42 1.25 4.01
CA SER A 269 -23.63 2.52 4.72
C SER A 269 -22.62 3.58 4.30
N LEU A 270 -21.34 3.20 4.16
CA LEU A 270 -20.28 4.09 3.69
C LEU A 270 -20.53 4.54 2.24
N CYS A 271 -20.94 3.64 1.35
CA CYS A 271 -21.29 3.97 -0.03
C CYS A 271 -22.46 4.96 -0.10
N ALA A 272 -23.51 4.74 0.70
CA ALA A 272 -24.64 5.66 0.79
C ALA A 272 -24.18 7.07 1.20
N ALA A 273 -23.32 7.17 2.21
CA ALA A 273 -22.79 8.43 2.70
C ALA A 273 -21.83 9.13 1.70
N LEU A 274 -21.02 8.38 0.94
CA LEU A 274 -20.10 8.92 -0.06
C LEU A 274 -20.80 9.40 -1.35
N ARG A 275 -21.95 8.82 -1.69
CA ARG A 275 -22.66 9.08 -2.95
C ARG A 275 -22.89 10.57 -3.26
N PRO A 276 -23.29 11.44 -2.31
CA PRO A 276 -23.55 12.86 -2.54
C PRO A 276 -22.29 13.66 -2.90
N LEU A 277 -21.08 13.20 -2.52
CA LEU A 277 -19.84 13.93 -2.74
C LEU A 277 -19.47 14.07 -4.22
N ASN A 278 -19.99 13.22 -5.10
CA ASN A 278 -19.63 13.20 -6.52
C ASN A 278 -18.11 13.12 -6.76
N LYS A 279 -17.38 12.46 -5.85
CA LYS A 279 -15.96 12.17 -5.94
C LYS A 279 -15.75 10.73 -6.42
N ILE A 280 -14.52 10.39 -6.80
CA ILE A 280 -14.15 9.03 -7.18
C ILE A 280 -13.15 8.46 -6.19
N TRP A 281 -13.13 7.13 -6.07
CA TRP A 281 -12.24 6.45 -5.13
C TRP A 281 -11.89 5.03 -5.58
N SER A 282 -10.85 4.48 -5.00
CA SER A 282 -10.45 3.08 -5.09
C SER A 282 -10.16 2.51 -3.71
N ALA A 283 -10.26 1.19 -3.55
CA ALA A 283 -10.05 0.52 -2.26
C ALA A 283 -9.46 -0.88 -2.44
N ALA A 284 -8.84 -1.40 -1.37
CA ALA A 284 -8.54 -2.82 -1.25
C ALA A 284 -9.75 -3.57 -0.69
N VAL A 285 -10.14 -4.62 -1.38
CA VAL A 285 -11.24 -5.53 -0.99
C VAL A 285 -10.87 -6.97 -1.33
N THR A 286 -11.53 -7.93 -0.71
CA THR A 286 -11.48 -9.33 -1.14
C THR A 286 -12.55 -9.61 -2.18
N ILE A 287 -12.32 -10.60 -3.07
CA ILE A 287 -13.20 -10.88 -4.23
C ILE A 287 -14.62 -11.31 -3.82
N ASP A 288 -14.81 -11.79 -2.60
CA ASP A 288 -16.10 -12.19 -2.03
C ASP A 288 -17.12 -11.04 -1.88
N VAL A 289 -16.68 -9.76 -2.00
CA VAL A 289 -17.64 -8.63 -2.08
C VAL A 289 -18.64 -8.79 -3.23
N THR A 290 -18.26 -9.55 -4.28
CA THR A 290 -19.11 -9.84 -5.44
C THR A 290 -20.25 -10.84 -5.15
N ASP A 291 -20.29 -11.46 -3.96
CA ASP A 291 -21.45 -12.28 -3.53
C ASP A 291 -22.69 -11.42 -3.33
N ASP A 292 -22.52 -10.11 -3.17
CA ASP A 292 -23.60 -9.14 -3.07
C ASP A 292 -23.58 -8.17 -4.27
N PRO A 293 -24.32 -8.47 -5.35
CA PRO A 293 -24.40 -7.59 -6.52
C PRO A 293 -24.93 -6.19 -6.20
N SER A 294 -25.77 -6.07 -5.18
CA SER A 294 -26.31 -4.77 -4.75
C SER A 294 -25.23 -3.90 -4.13
N LEU A 295 -24.28 -4.51 -3.42
CA LEU A 295 -23.11 -3.82 -2.89
C LEU A 295 -22.20 -3.29 -4.02
N ILE A 296 -21.90 -4.13 -5.02
CA ILE A 296 -21.07 -3.70 -6.17
C ILE A 296 -21.72 -2.51 -6.89
N ARG A 297 -23.03 -2.58 -7.10
CA ARG A 297 -23.81 -1.46 -7.63
C ARG A 297 -23.67 -0.20 -6.77
N ASN A 298 -23.84 -0.32 -5.45
CA ASN A 298 -23.73 0.81 -4.53
C ASN A 298 -22.32 1.39 -4.51
N MET A 299 -21.27 0.56 -4.59
CA MET A 299 -19.88 1.00 -4.76
C MET A 299 -19.72 1.84 -6.05
N ALA A 300 -20.22 1.36 -7.19
CA ALA A 300 -20.17 2.10 -8.44
C ALA A 300 -20.91 3.43 -8.35
N LEU A 301 -22.12 3.46 -7.79
CA LEU A 301 -22.92 4.67 -7.58
C LEU A 301 -22.26 5.65 -6.59
N ALA A 302 -21.51 5.16 -5.62
CA ALA A 302 -20.77 5.96 -4.66
C ALA A 302 -19.46 6.54 -5.20
N GLY A 303 -19.03 6.12 -6.40
CA GLY A 303 -17.81 6.66 -7.02
C GLY A 303 -16.62 5.70 -7.04
N CYS A 304 -16.80 4.42 -6.73
CA CYS A 304 -15.76 3.41 -6.89
C CYS A 304 -15.41 3.26 -8.37
N THR A 305 -14.15 3.48 -8.72
CA THR A 305 -13.65 3.33 -10.10
C THR A 305 -12.68 2.18 -10.25
N GLY A 306 -12.23 1.60 -9.15
CA GLY A 306 -11.30 0.48 -9.17
C GLY A 306 -11.11 -0.14 -7.80
N VAL A 307 -10.79 -1.42 -7.80
CA VAL A 307 -10.48 -2.19 -6.59
C VAL A 307 -9.15 -2.90 -6.74
N PHE A 308 -8.42 -2.97 -5.61
CA PHE A 308 -7.27 -3.84 -5.45
C PHE A 308 -7.74 -5.13 -4.80
N ILE A 309 -7.51 -6.25 -5.46
CA ILE A 309 -7.95 -7.58 -4.99
C ILE A 309 -6.75 -8.49 -4.83
N GLY A 310 -6.53 -8.97 -3.62
CA GLY A 310 -5.59 -10.04 -3.36
C GLY A 310 -6.19 -11.37 -3.82
N PHE A 311 -5.86 -11.82 -5.02
CA PHE A 311 -6.14 -13.18 -5.46
C PHE A 311 -5.18 -14.17 -4.82
N GLU A 312 -3.95 -13.77 -4.65
CA GLU A 312 -2.76 -14.45 -4.17
C GLU A 312 -2.37 -15.64 -5.05
N SER A 313 -3.24 -16.63 -5.24
CA SER A 313 -3.00 -17.80 -6.07
C SER A 313 -4.23 -18.19 -6.88
N LEU A 314 -4.02 -18.91 -7.99
CA LEU A 314 -5.05 -19.59 -8.77
C LEU A 314 -5.14 -21.08 -8.40
N SER A 315 -4.59 -21.48 -7.26
CA SER A 315 -4.66 -22.82 -6.66
C SER A 315 -5.44 -22.76 -5.35
N ASP A 316 -6.51 -23.53 -5.24
CA ASP A 316 -7.29 -23.64 -4.01
C ASP A 316 -6.44 -24.23 -2.86
N ASP A 317 -5.50 -25.14 -3.15
CA ASP A 317 -4.61 -25.75 -2.16
C ASP A 317 -3.67 -24.69 -1.53
N ASN A 318 -3.02 -23.84 -2.37
CA ASN A 318 -2.18 -22.75 -1.86
C ASN A 318 -2.96 -21.78 -0.95
N LEU A 319 -4.22 -21.50 -1.30
CA LEU A 319 -5.07 -20.60 -0.53
C LEU A 319 -5.50 -21.22 0.79
N ALA A 320 -5.79 -22.52 0.80
CA ALA A 320 -6.11 -23.29 2.00
C ALA A 320 -4.92 -23.34 2.98
N ASP A 321 -3.73 -23.67 2.50
CA ASP A 321 -2.50 -23.75 3.30
C ASP A 321 -2.11 -22.40 3.89
N SER A 322 -2.39 -21.32 3.17
CA SER A 322 -2.16 -19.95 3.67
C SER A 322 -3.26 -19.43 4.59
N HIS A 323 -4.27 -20.24 4.92
CA HIS A 323 -5.44 -19.86 5.73
C HIS A 323 -6.22 -18.66 5.17
N LYS A 324 -6.20 -18.47 3.85
CA LYS A 324 -7.00 -17.44 3.20
C LYS A 324 -8.40 -17.94 2.89
N LYS A 325 -9.39 -17.37 3.57
CA LYS A 325 -10.80 -17.63 3.28
C LYS A 325 -11.22 -16.84 2.04
N THR A 326 -11.48 -17.53 0.95
CA THR A 326 -11.86 -16.94 -0.33
C THR A 326 -12.78 -17.91 -1.08
N PRO A 327 -13.62 -17.44 -2.03
CA PRO A 327 -14.33 -18.32 -2.97
C PRO A 327 -13.36 -19.19 -3.75
N LYS A 328 -13.86 -20.28 -4.31
CA LYS A 328 -13.07 -21.17 -5.18
C LYS A 328 -12.46 -20.39 -6.35
N THR A 329 -11.24 -20.74 -6.72
CA THR A 329 -10.50 -20.08 -7.82
C THR A 329 -11.20 -20.21 -9.16
N SER A 330 -11.97 -21.28 -9.39
CA SER A 330 -12.82 -21.48 -10.56
C SER A 330 -13.88 -20.39 -10.75
N ASP A 331 -14.30 -19.70 -9.68
CA ASP A 331 -15.30 -18.63 -9.71
C ASP A 331 -14.70 -17.24 -10.01
N TYR A 332 -13.37 -17.09 -9.94
CA TYR A 332 -12.73 -15.79 -10.04
C TYR A 332 -13.04 -15.05 -11.35
N ALA A 333 -13.05 -15.74 -12.48
CA ALA A 333 -13.35 -15.14 -13.78
C ALA A 333 -14.77 -14.54 -13.83
N ARG A 334 -15.77 -15.25 -13.30
CA ARG A 334 -17.16 -14.76 -13.20
C ARG A 334 -17.24 -13.53 -12.30
N ARG A 335 -16.54 -13.54 -11.18
CA ARG A 335 -16.51 -12.45 -10.20
C ARG A 335 -15.85 -11.18 -10.73
N VAL A 336 -14.78 -11.32 -11.50
CA VAL A 336 -14.13 -10.20 -12.21
C VAL A 336 -15.10 -9.56 -13.21
N ARG A 337 -15.85 -10.38 -13.98
CA ARG A 337 -16.87 -9.86 -14.89
C ARG A 337 -17.94 -9.03 -14.18
N ILE A 338 -18.42 -9.46 -13.01
CA ILE A 338 -19.38 -8.69 -12.21
C ILE A 338 -18.82 -7.27 -11.91
N LEU A 339 -17.55 -7.16 -11.54
CA LEU A 339 -16.94 -5.85 -11.30
C LEU A 339 -16.85 -5.00 -12.58
N HIS A 340 -16.44 -5.60 -13.69
CA HIS A 340 -16.36 -4.93 -14.99
C HIS A 340 -17.74 -4.47 -15.49
N ASP A 341 -18.81 -5.26 -15.28
CA ASP A 341 -20.19 -4.92 -15.65
C ASP A 341 -20.67 -3.63 -14.94
N TYR A 342 -20.16 -3.37 -13.74
CA TYR A 342 -20.39 -2.12 -13.00
C TYR A 342 -19.31 -1.05 -13.22
N GLY A 343 -18.44 -1.22 -14.21
CA GLY A 343 -17.41 -0.25 -14.57
C GLY A 343 -16.30 -0.07 -13.54
N ILE A 344 -16.12 -1.05 -12.66
CA ILE A 344 -15.07 -1.07 -11.62
C ILE A 344 -13.87 -1.83 -12.17
N GLN A 345 -12.73 -1.15 -12.27
CA GLN A 345 -11.47 -1.73 -12.72
C GLN A 345 -10.85 -2.63 -11.64
N VAL A 346 -10.16 -3.69 -12.07
CA VAL A 346 -9.53 -4.64 -11.17
C VAL A 346 -8.00 -4.55 -11.26
N ASN A 347 -7.35 -4.27 -10.13
CA ASN A 347 -5.93 -4.48 -9.92
C ASN A 347 -5.75 -5.76 -9.11
N GLY A 348 -5.37 -6.86 -9.75
CA GLY A 348 -5.14 -8.16 -9.10
C GLY A 348 -3.75 -8.22 -8.45
N SER A 349 -3.67 -8.69 -7.22
CA SER A 349 -2.42 -9.03 -6.54
C SER A 349 -2.24 -10.55 -6.51
N PHE A 350 -1.06 -11.00 -6.91
CA PHE A 350 -0.69 -12.42 -6.95
C PHE A 350 0.63 -12.62 -6.21
N VAL A 351 0.70 -13.70 -5.44
CA VAL A 351 1.88 -14.17 -4.74
C VAL A 351 2.38 -15.43 -5.42
N LEU A 352 3.67 -15.52 -5.66
CA LEU A 352 4.34 -16.61 -6.37
C LEU A 352 5.33 -17.31 -5.44
N GLY A 353 5.47 -18.63 -5.55
CA GLY A 353 6.38 -19.41 -4.73
C GLY A 353 5.72 -20.10 -3.54
N PHE A 354 4.40 -20.28 -3.54
CA PHE A 354 3.71 -21.19 -2.62
C PHE A 354 4.15 -22.64 -2.84
N ASP A 355 3.86 -23.48 -1.87
CA ASP A 355 4.35 -24.86 -1.84
C ASP A 355 3.79 -25.76 -2.96
N HIS A 356 2.61 -25.45 -3.50
CA HIS A 356 2.05 -26.14 -4.67
C HIS A 356 2.39 -25.49 -6.01
N ASP A 357 3.15 -24.40 -6.03
CA ASP A 357 3.54 -23.74 -7.28
C ASP A 357 4.65 -24.52 -7.98
N ARG A 358 4.44 -24.77 -9.28
CA ARG A 358 5.44 -25.30 -10.20
C ARG A 358 5.82 -24.23 -11.23
N LYS A 359 6.82 -24.49 -12.07
CA LYS A 359 7.34 -23.52 -13.05
C LYS A 359 6.29 -22.99 -14.04
N ASP A 360 5.20 -23.72 -14.26
CA ASP A 360 4.08 -23.30 -15.12
C ASP A 360 3.20 -22.22 -14.48
N VAL A 361 3.32 -21.95 -13.16
CA VAL A 361 2.50 -20.96 -12.45
C VAL A 361 2.58 -19.57 -13.09
N PHE A 362 3.75 -19.18 -13.58
CA PHE A 362 3.95 -17.87 -14.20
C PHE A 362 3.15 -17.72 -15.50
N ALA A 363 3.21 -18.72 -16.36
CA ALA A 363 2.48 -18.73 -17.64
C ALA A 363 0.96 -18.78 -17.40
N ARG A 364 0.50 -19.71 -16.57
CA ARG A 364 -0.93 -19.87 -16.23
C ARG A 364 -1.51 -18.59 -15.62
N THR A 365 -0.78 -17.95 -14.70
CA THR A 365 -1.23 -16.70 -14.09
C THR A 365 -1.29 -15.56 -15.12
N ALA A 366 -0.29 -15.44 -16.01
CA ALA A 366 -0.30 -14.43 -17.05
C ALA A 366 -1.46 -14.63 -18.05
N GLU A 367 -1.70 -15.86 -18.49
CA GLU A 367 -2.79 -16.22 -19.38
C GLU A 367 -4.13 -15.91 -18.76
N TRP A 368 -4.36 -16.33 -17.51
CA TRP A 368 -5.60 -16.04 -16.79
C TRP A 368 -5.87 -14.53 -16.68
N ILE A 369 -4.84 -13.71 -16.39
CA ILE A 369 -4.95 -12.26 -16.31
C ILE A 369 -5.30 -11.65 -17.68
N GLU A 370 -4.70 -12.17 -18.77
CA GLU A 370 -4.98 -11.71 -20.13
C GLU A 370 -6.39 -12.08 -20.57
N GLU A 371 -6.85 -13.31 -20.31
CA GLU A 371 -8.18 -13.81 -20.64
C GLU A 371 -9.28 -13.04 -19.91
N ASN A 372 -9.07 -12.74 -18.62
CA ASN A 372 -10.02 -12.01 -17.80
C ASN A 372 -9.84 -10.48 -17.86
N ARG A 373 -8.93 -9.99 -18.73
CA ARG A 373 -8.71 -8.57 -19.02
C ARG A 373 -8.50 -7.70 -17.78
N LEU A 374 -7.78 -8.21 -16.77
CA LEU A 374 -7.46 -7.37 -15.62
C LEU A 374 -6.65 -6.15 -16.08
N GLU A 375 -7.12 -4.96 -15.75
CA GLU A 375 -6.48 -3.72 -16.18
C GLU A 375 -5.08 -3.58 -15.60
N CYS A 376 -4.87 -4.10 -14.39
CA CYS A 376 -3.59 -4.10 -13.73
C CYS A 376 -3.37 -5.39 -12.94
N ALA A 377 -2.12 -5.81 -12.86
CA ALA A 377 -1.69 -6.86 -11.94
C ALA A 377 -0.40 -6.47 -11.24
N THR A 378 -0.25 -6.97 -10.02
CA THR A 378 0.93 -6.81 -9.19
C THR A 378 1.37 -8.18 -8.70
N PHE A 379 2.66 -8.47 -8.77
CA PHE A 379 3.20 -9.75 -8.33
C PHE A 379 4.12 -9.56 -7.14
N HIS A 380 4.16 -10.56 -6.30
CA HIS A 380 5.00 -10.64 -5.12
C HIS A 380 5.59 -12.04 -5.04
N ILE A 381 6.86 -12.14 -4.74
CA ILE A 381 7.43 -13.41 -4.27
C ILE A 381 6.98 -13.59 -2.83
N LEU A 382 6.54 -14.81 -2.49
CA LEU A 382 6.16 -15.15 -1.12
C LEU A 382 7.31 -14.81 -0.19
N THR A 383 7.06 -13.96 0.79
CA THR A 383 8.10 -13.47 1.68
C THR A 383 7.70 -13.77 3.12
N PRO A 384 8.46 -14.64 3.80
CA PRO A 384 8.22 -14.97 5.21
C PRO A 384 8.69 -13.80 6.08
N TYR A 385 7.79 -12.89 6.44
CA TYR A 385 8.11 -11.79 7.34
C TYR A 385 8.36 -12.29 8.77
N PRO A 386 9.38 -11.75 9.49
CA PRO A 386 9.68 -12.16 10.85
C PRO A 386 8.48 -12.04 11.76
N ALA A 387 8.43 -12.90 12.77
CA ALA A 387 7.33 -12.99 13.74
C ALA A 387 5.94 -13.36 13.13
N THR A 388 5.89 -13.86 11.89
CA THR A 388 4.66 -14.42 11.29
C THR A 388 4.61 -15.95 11.38
N PRO A 389 3.43 -16.57 11.29
CA PRO A 389 3.32 -18.03 11.20
C PRO A 389 4.13 -18.66 10.07
N LEU A 390 4.11 -18.03 8.88
CA LEU A 390 4.88 -18.49 7.72
C LEU A 390 6.39 -18.48 7.99
N PHE A 391 6.92 -17.43 8.63
CA PHE A 391 8.34 -17.36 8.97
C PHE A 391 8.74 -18.51 9.90
N ARG A 392 7.99 -18.71 10.98
CA ARG A 392 8.26 -19.81 11.93
C ARG A 392 8.21 -21.18 11.26
N GLN A 393 7.23 -21.39 10.37
CA GLN A 393 7.11 -22.65 9.63
C GLN A 393 8.33 -22.90 8.74
N MET A 394 8.72 -21.92 7.93
CA MET A 394 9.86 -22.03 7.01
C MET A 394 11.19 -22.13 7.75
N GLU A 395 11.33 -21.43 8.87
CA GLU A 395 12.51 -21.53 9.74
C GLU A 395 12.65 -22.92 10.35
N ALA A 396 11.57 -23.48 10.92
CA ALA A 396 11.54 -24.84 11.45
C ALA A 396 11.85 -25.91 10.38
N GLN A 397 11.52 -25.65 9.12
CA GLN A 397 11.83 -26.49 7.98
C GLN A 397 13.24 -26.27 7.41
N GLY A 398 14.02 -25.33 7.95
CA GLY A 398 15.36 -24.99 7.43
C GLY A 398 15.34 -24.35 6.04
N ARG A 399 14.24 -23.72 5.63
CA ARG A 399 14.04 -23.15 4.29
C ARG A 399 14.41 -21.69 4.18
N ILE A 400 14.67 -20.97 5.25
CA ILE A 400 15.13 -19.57 5.22
C ILE A 400 16.58 -19.55 4.76
N LEU A 401 16.88 -18.84 3.66
CA LEU A 401 18.22 -18.79 3.07
C LEU A 401 19.14 -17.81 3.79
N HIS A 402 18.61 -16.66 4.21
CA HIS A 402 19.35 -15.62 4.90
C HIS A 402 18.40 -14.64 5.60
N ARG A 403 18.97 -13.77 6.44
CA ARG A 403 18.23 -12.68 7.13
C ARG A 403 18.72 -11.30 6.72
N ASP A 404 19.09 -11.14 5.44
CA ASP A 404 19.30 -9.79 4.88
C ASP A 404 17.93 -9.18 4.60
N TRP A 405 17.45 -8.38 5.54
CA TRP A 405 16.12 -7.78 5.50
C TRP A 405 15.88 -6.89 4.29
N ASN A 406 16.93 -6.32 3.69
CA ASN A 406 16.76 -5.50 2.48
C ASN A 406 16.19 -6.29 1.30
N LEU A 407 16.40 -7.61 1.29
CA LEU A 407 15.90 -8.52 0.26
C LEU A 407 14.51 -9.08 0.54
N TYR A 408 13.91 -8.77 1.70
CA TYR A 408 12.53 -9.16 2.04
C TYR A 408 11.49 -8.21 1.42
N ASP A 409 11.75 -7.78 0.20
CA ASP A 409 11.03 -6.74 -0.54
C ASP A 409 9.92 -7.28 -1.46
N THR A 410 9.63 -8.58 -1.36
CA THR A 410 8.68 -9.31 -2.22
C THR A 410 9.11 -9.43 -3.70
N GLY A 411 10.34 -9.03 -4.01
CA GLY A 411 10.95 -9.14 -5.34
C GLY A 411 12.11 -10.15 -5.39
N HIS A 412 12.60 -10.58 -4.22
CA HIS A 412 13.66 -11.55 -4.07
C HIS A 412 13.18 -12.81 -3.35
N ALA A 413 13.76 -13.94 -3.71
CA ALA A 413 13.49 -15.23 -3.06
C ALA A 413 14.43 -15.41 -1.87
N VAL A 414 13.92 -15.18 -0.66
CA VAL A 414 14.66 -15.28 0.60
C VAL A 414 14.50 -16.65 1.28
N PHE A 415 13.86 -17.59 0.60
CA PHE A 415 13.59 -18.93 1.08
C PHE A 415 13.73 -19.95 -0.06
N GLN A 416 13.86 -21.24 0.30
CA GLN A 416 13.87 -22.35 -0.66
C GLN A 416 12.45 -22.78 -1.00
N PRO A 417 11.96 -22.53 -2.25
CA PRO A 417 10.67 -23.08 -2.72
C PRO A 417 10.68 -24.59 -2.82
N GLN A 418 9.48 -25.23 -2.81
CA GLN A 418 9.36 -26.70 -2.87
C GLN A 418 9.68 -27.31 -4.24
N HIS A 419 9.23 -26.64 -5.32
CA HIS A 419 9.25 -27.24 -6.68
C HIS A 419 10.06 -26.44 -7.69
N MET A 420 10.86 -25.48 -7.24
CA MET A 420 11.76 -24.70 -8.08
C MET A 420 12.91 -24.14 -7.25
N THR A 421 13.97 -23.71 -7.90
CA THR A 421 15.06 -23.00 -7.22
C THR A 421 14.68 -21.53 -6.93
N PRO A 422 15.31 -20.88 -5.96
CA PRO A 422 15.13 -19.44 -5.74
C PRO A 422 15.36 -18.59 -6.98
N GLN A 423 16.38 -18.92 -7.78
CA GLN A 423 16.70 -18.25 -9.02
C GLN A 423 15.61 -18.42 -10.09
N GLU A 424 15.01 -19.59 -10.20
CA GLU A 424 13.89 -19.84 -11.11
C GLU A 424 12.63 -19.06 -10.70
N LEU A 425 12.39 -18.93 -9.40
CA LEU A 425 11.30 -18.11 -8.87
C LEU A 425 11.49 -16.62 -9.23
N GLU A 426 12.70 -16.08 -9.04
CA GLU A 426 13.02 -14.69 -9.40
C GLU A 426 12.97 -14.44 -10.90
N GLN A 427 13.44 -15.40 -11.71
CA GLN A 427 13.36 -15.31 -13.16
C GLN A 427 11.91 -15.35 -13.65
N GLY A 428 11.09 -16.23 -13.09
CA GLY A 428 9.67 -16.31 -13.38
C GLY A 428 8.92 -15.03 -12.99
N TYR A 429 9.25 -14.45 -11.83
CA TYR A 429 8.74 -13.17 -11.37
C TYR A 429 9.07 -12.03 -12.36
N ALA A 430 10.31 -11.94 -12.80
CA ALA A 430 10.72 -10.96 -13.79
C ALA A 430 10.01 -11.19 -15.14
N TRP A 431 9.92 -12.47 -15.57
CA TRP A 431 9.26 -12.87 -16.82
C TRP A 431 7.79 -12.45 -16.85
N ILE A 432 7.02 -12.71 -15.80
CA ILE A 432 5.58 -12.39 -15.77
C ILE A 432 5.34 -10.87 -15.86
N TYR A 433 6.19 -10.05 -15.23
CA TYR A 433 6.13 -8.61 -15.40
C TYR A 433 6.44 -8.17 -16.83
N HIS A 434 7.46 -8.76 -17.46
CA HIS A 434 7.79 -8.48 -18.86
C HIS A 434 6.66 -8.89 -19.80
N ARG A 435 6.08 -10.05 -19.60
CA ARG A 435 4.95 -10.58 -20.40
C ARG A 435 3.75 -9.64 -20.32
N LEU A 436 3.28 -9.32 -19.12
CA LEU A 436 2.03 -8.57 -18.94
C LEU A 436 2.15 -7.09 -19.30
N PHE A 437 3.35 -6.50 -19.21
CA PHE A 437 3.57 -5.13 -19.67
C PHE A 437 4.20 -5.04 -21.07
N SER A 438 4.18 -6.12 -21.86
CA SER A 438 4.42 -6.08 -23.29
C SER A 438 3.31 -5.33 -24.02
N HIS A 439 3.61 -4.79 -25.21
CA HIS A 439 2.61 -4.10 -26.03
C HIS A 439 1.43 -5.02 -26.37
N ALA A 440 1.72 -6.27 -26.75
CA ALA A 440 0.70 -7.26 -27.10
C ALA A 440 -0.26 -7.53 -25.96
N SER A 441 0.27 -7.76 -24.73
CA SER A 441 -0.55 -8.03 -23.55
C SER A 441 -1.37 -6.81 -23.13
N ILE A 442 -0.79 -5.60 -23.17
CA ILE A 442 -1.52 -4.36 -22.89
C ILE A 442 -2.72 -4.22 -23.83
N TRP A 443 -2.54 -4.41 -25.14
CA TRP A 443 -3.63 -4.30 -26.11
C TRP A 443 -4.67 -5.42 -25.96
N ARG A 444 -4.28 -6.63 -25.61
CA ARG A 444 -5.19 -7.77 -25.36
C ARG A 444 -6.11 -7.49 -24.18
N ARG A 445 -5.59 -6.88 -23.11
CA ARG A 445 -6.32 -6.59 -21.86
C ARG A 445 -7.08 -5.24 -21.88
N ARG A 446 -7.12 -4.52 -23.02
CA ARG A 446 -7.83 -3.24 -23.07
C ARG A 446 -9.29 -3.38 -22.68
N PRO A 447 -9.86 -2.41 -21.95
CA PRO A 447 -11.28 -2.40 -21.62
C PRO A 447 -12.18 -2.47 -22.86
N GLU A 448 -13.35 -3.08 -22.71
CA GLU A 448 -14.36 -3.11 -23.77
C GLU A 448 -14.98 -1.72 -24.01
N ASP A 449 -15.19 -0.96 -22.93
CA ASP A 449 -15.63 0.44 -23.06
C ASP A 449 -14.52 1.28 -23.69
N TRP A 450 -14.72 1.66 -24.96
CA TRP A 450 -13.76 2.47 -25.71
C TRP A 450 -13.41 3.81 -25.01
N GLN A 451 -14.33 4.37 -24.20
CA GLN A 451 -14.07 5.59 -23.43
C GLN A 451 -13.07 5.35 -22.28
N ALA A 452 -12.86 4.11 -21.85
CA ALA A 452 -11.87 3.73 -20.85
C ALA A 452 -10.48 3.52 -21.45
N ILE A 453 -10.37 3.21 -22.74
CA ILE A 453 -9.11 2.86 -23.41
C ILE A 453 -8.03 3.95 -23.25
N PRO A 454 -8.28 5.26 -23.51
CA PRO A 454 -7.23 6.27 -23.38
C PRO A 454 -6.62 6.33 -21.98
N LEU A 455 -7.44 6.26 -20.94
CA LEU A 455 -6.96 6.26 -19.56
C LEU A 455 -6.19 4.97 -19.24
N TYR A 456 -6.71 3.82 -19.66
CA TYR A 456 -6.05 2.52 -19.50
C TYR A 456 -4.67 2.51 -20.16
N LEU A 457 -4.55 3.01 -21.39
CA LEU A 457 -3.28 3.11 -22.09
C LEU A 457 -2.32 4.08 -21.41
N ALA A 458 -2.81 5.25 -20.97
CA ALA A 458 -2.01 6.19 -20.21
C ALA A 458 -1.46 5.56 -18.93
N MET A 459 -2.27 4.84 -18.17
CA MET A 459 -1.84 4.12 -16.98
C MET A 459 -0.85 2.99 -17.31
N SER A 460 -1.10 2.21 -18.36
CA SER A 460 -0.23 1.10 -18.74
C SER A 460 1.13 1.57 -19.25
N TYR A 461 1.18 2.60 -20.07
CA TYR A 461 2.43 3.10 -20.65
C TYR A 461 3.16 4.09 -19.77
N LEU A 462 2.49 5.08 -19.20
CA LEU A 462 3.13 6.11 -18.41
C LEU A 462 3.38 5.65 -16.97
N TYR A 463 2.44 4.95 -16.35
CA TYR A 463 2.58 4.55 -14.95
C TYR A 463 3.34 3.24 -14.78
N LYS A 464 3.05 2.22 -15.60
CA LYS A 464 3.61 0.88 -15.41
C LYS A 464 4.89 0.60 -16.20
N ARG A 465 5.09 1.30 -17.32
CA ARG A 465 6.18 1.02 -18.24
C ARG A 465 7.31 2.05 -18.25
N SER A 466 7.08 3.28 -17.84
CA SER A 466 8.04 4.38 -17.97
C SER A 466 8.68 4.81 -16.65
N ASN A 467 9.72 4.09 -16.20
CA ASN A 467 10.42 4.42 -14.94
C ASN A 467 11.16 5.77 -15.00
N ARG A 468 11.79 6.11 -16.15
CA ARG A 468 12.49 7.40 -16.34
C ARG A 468 11.56 8.60 -16.19
N PHE A 469 10.36 8.50 -16.77
CA PHE A 469 9.35 9.55 -16.68
C PHE A 469 8.94 9.79 -15.21
N TRP A 470 8.72 8.71 -14.47
CA TRP A 470 8.38 8.80 -13.05
C TRP A 470 9.49 9.42 -12.22
N HIS A 471 10.73 9.04 -12.45
CA HIS A 471 11.87 9.63 -11.75
C HIS A 471 11.89 11.16 -11.92
N LEU A 472 11.74 11.67 -13.12
CA LEU A 472 11.67 13.11 -13.39
C LEU A 472 10.49 13.77 -12.68
N LEU A 473 9.30 13.18 -12.76
CA LEU A 473 8.11 13.73 -12.09
C LEU A 473 8.27 13.80 -10.57
N ILE A 474 8.85 12.76 -9.97
CA ILE A 474 9.09 12.69 -8.52
C ILE A 474 10.11 13.76 -8.12
N LYS A 475 11.28 13.78 -8.76
CA LYS A 475 12.38 14.71 -8.46
C LYS A 475 11.94 16.18 -8.54
N HIS A 476 11.10 16.52 -9.50
CA HIS A 476 10.60 17.90 -9.68
C HIS A 476 9.25 18.18 -9.01
N GLY A 477 8.67 17.23 -8.27
CA GLY A 477 7.38 17.39 -7.61
C GLY A 477 6.21 17.66 -8.59
N LEU A 478 6.23 17.02 -9.76
CA LEU A 478 5.27 17.23 -10.85
C LEU A 478 4.22 16.10 -10.97
N VAL A 479 4.17 15.18 -10.02
CA VAL A 479 3.26 14.02 -10.09
C VAL A 479 1.80 14.48 -10.18
N ASN A 480 1.32 15.28 -9.24
CA ASN A 480 -0.08 15.74 -9.25
C ASN A 480 -0.42 16.60 -10.47
N PRO A 481 0.38 17.62 -10.85
CA PRO A 481 0.07 18.42 -12.03
C PRO A 481 -0.11 17.62 -13.31
N VAL A 482 0.74 16.63 -13.54
CA VAL A 482 0.69 15.78 -14.75
C VAL A 482 -0.51 14.84 -14.73
N TRP A 483 -0.89 14.30 -13.57
CA TRP A 483 -2.02 13.36 -13.47
C TRP A 483 -3.38 14.02 -13.26
N LYS A 484 -3.43 15.25 -12.80
CA LYS A 484 -4.69 15.97 -12.53
C LYS A 484 -5.67 16.00 -13.71
N PRO A 485 -5.27 16.19 -14.97
CA PRO A 485 -6.18 16.10 -16.12
C PRO A 485 -6.83 14.72 -16.26
N LEU A 486 -6.03 13.64 -16.11
CA LEU A 486 -6.53 12.26 -16.19
C LEU A 486 -7.53 11.95 -15.07
N VAL A 487 -7.25 12.38 -13.84
CA VAL A 487 -8.17 12.23 -12.71
C VAL A 487 -9.48 12.98 -12.97
N LYS A 488 -9.44 14.20 -13.51
CA LYS A 488 -10.63 14.97 -13.88
C LYS A 488 -11.44 14.27 -14.98
N MET A 489 -10.78 13.73 -16.00
CA MET A 489 -11.42 12.97 -17.07
C MET A 489 -12.08 11.70 -16.54
N THR A 490 -11.41 10.96 -15.68
CA THR A 490 -11.97 9.75 -15.02
C THR A 490 -13.21 10.10 -14.22
N ARG A 491 -13.15 11.17 -13.42
CA ARG A 491 -14.32 11.65 -12.66
C ARG A 491 -15.47 12.03 -13.55
N TRP A 492 -15.23 12.80 -14.61
CA TRP A 492 -16.26 13.23 -15.55
C TRP A 492 -16.94 12.03 -16.23
N ARG A 493 -16.14 11.05 -16.72
CA ARG A 493 -16.65 9.81 -17.30
C ARG A 493 -17.50 9.04 -16.29
N HIS A 494 -17.00 8.90 -15.05
CA HIS A 494 -17.70 8.15 -14.01
C HIS A 494 -19.02 8.82 -13.60
N VAL A 495 -19.09 10.15 -13.50
CA VAL A 495 -20.33 10.87 -13.24
C VAL A 495 -21.37 10.62 -14.33
N ARG A 496 -20.96 10.58 -15.60
CA ARG A 496 -21.87 10.21 -16.71
C ARG A 496 -22.32 8.76 -16.64
N TYR A 497 -21.41 7.86 -16.34
CA TYR A 497 -21.74 6.44 -16.16
C TYR A 497 -22.77 6.23 -15.05
N ARG A 498 -22.57 6.85 -13.90
CA ARG A 498 -23.52 6.78 -12.77
C ARG A 498 -24.92 7.27 -13.14
N ARG A 499 -25.02 8.35 -13.89
CA ARG A 499 -26.33 8.86 -14.36
C ARG A 499 -27.02 7.82 -15.24
N ARG A 500 -26.31 7.22 -16.17
CA ARG A 500 -26.85 6.14 -17.01
C ARG A 500 -27.25 4.91 -16.21
N LEU A 501 -26.44 4.52 -15.23
CA LEU A 501 -26.75 3.38 -14.36
C LEU A 501 -28.02 3.64 -13.53
N ALA A 502 -28.17 4.83 -12.97
CA ALA A 502 -29.38 5.22 -12.23
C ALA A 502 -30.64 5.30 -13.12
N GLN A 503 -30.52 5.76 -14.37
CA GLN A 503 -31.63 5.84 -15.32
C GLN A 503 -32.13 4.47 -15.77
N ARG A 504 -31.26 3.50 -16.00
CA ARG A 504 -31.66 2.13 -16.36
C ARG A 504 -32.58 1.50 -15.32
N GLU A 505 -32.50 1.88 -14.08
CA GLU A 505 -33.31 1.37 -12.99
C GLU A 505 -34.72 1.94 -12.96
N THR A 506 -34.87 3.21 -13.28
CA THR A 506 -36.18 3.83 -13.41
C THR A 506 -36.96 3.25 -14.58
N THR A 507 -36.27 2.68 -15.59
CA THR A 507 -36.88 2.10 -16.79
C THR A 507 -37.21 0.62 -16.63
N ILE A 508 -36.52 -0.13 -15.75
CA ILE A 508 -36.70 -1.58 -15.58
C ILE A 508 -37.65 -1.92 -14.42
N GLY A 509 -38.17 -0.94 -13.68
CA GLY A 509 -39.05 -1.20 -12.52
C GLY A 509 -38.30 -1.87 -11.35
N ALA A 510 -38.60 -1.49 -10.12
CA ALA A 510 -38.03 -2.15 -8.94
C ALA A 510 -38.25 -3.68 -9.04
N PRO A 511 -37.27 -4.53 -8.67
CA PRO A 511 -37.46 -5.97 -8.67
C PRO A 511 -38.54 -6.32 -7.63
N GLY A 512 -39.75 -6.62 -8.09
CA GLY A 512 -40.85 -6.96 -7.19
C GLY A 512 -42.27 -6.91 -7.78
N GLN A 513 -42.46 -6.63 -9.08
CA GLN A 513 -43.77 -6.87 -9.69
C GLN A 513 -43.66 -7.93 -10.79
N VAL A 514 -43.87 -9.19 -10.39
CA VAL A 514 -44.30 -10.24 -11.30
C VAL A 514 -45.68 -9.83 -11.78
N VAL A 515 -45.77 -9.35 -13.03
CA VAL A 515 -47.06 -9.23 -13.72
C VAL A 515 -47.56 -10.65 -13.94
N SER A 516 -48.54 -11.08 -13.15
CA SER A 516 -49.35 -12.24 -13.44
C SER A 516 -50.11 -11.93 -14.73
N ALA A 517 -49.62 -12.41 -15.86
CA ALA A 517 -50.42 -12.53 -17.06
C ALA A 517 -51.38 -13.70 -16.84
N GLY A 518 -52.62 -13.36 -16.55
CA GLY A 518 -53.71 -14.32 -16.55
C GLY A 518 -54.08 -14.70 -17.97
N VAL A 519 -54.55 -15.96 -18.04
CA VAL A 519 -55.18 -16.76 -19.08
C VAL A 519 -54.28 -17.42 -20.07
#